data_2c73bdd867a9cb5d632c069971cd22e9
#
_entry.id   2c73bdd867a9cb5d632c069971cd22e9
#
_cell.length_a   1.000
_cell.length_b   1.000
_cell.length_c   1.000
_cell.angle_alpha   90.00
_cell.angle_beta   90.00
_cell.angle_gamma   90.00
#
_symmetry.space_group_name_H-M   'P 1'
#
loop_
_entity.id
_entity.type
_entity.pdbx_description
1 polymer ?
#
loop_
_entity_poly.entity_id
_entity_poly.type
_entity_poly.pdbx_seq_one_letter_code
_entity_poly.pdbx_strand_id
1 'polypeptide(L)'
;YLKDSFLIEEALRYDVKGRKYIGTETKYYFADIGIRAAILNYRQQEETHIMENIIYNELRSRGYNVDVGLVELGGKDENGKFVRKQLEVDFVVNRPPYRVYIQSAFHMPTPEKEQQERRPLLSINDHFRKIVIVGDDIHRKEDELGVLTVGLLDFLTDKNLLEQG
;
A
#
# COMPACT_ATOMS: atom_id res chain seq x y z
N TYR A 1 -10.20 -1.69 23.33
CA TYR A 1 -9.51 -2.86 23.93
C TYR A 1 -8.35 -3.37 23.07
N LEU A 2 -8.55 -3.89 21.83
CA LEU A 2 -7.45 -4.43 21.00
C LEU A 2 -6.41 -3.38 20.62
N LYS A 3 -6.84 -2.14 20.37
CA LYS A 3 -5.95 -1.02 20.10
C LYS A 3 -5.17 -0.61 21.35
N ASP A 4 -5.81 -0.57 22.50
CA ASP A 4 -5.18 -0.20 23.78
C ASP A 4 -4.19 -1.27 24.27
N SER A 5 -4.35 -2.51 23.82
CA SER A 5 -3.42 -3.62 24.09
C SER A 5 -2.32 -3.76 23.04
N PHE A 6 -2.22 -2.83 22.10
CA PHE A 6 -1.22 -2.86 21.01
C PHE A 6 -1.28 -4.11 20.12
N LEU A 7 -2.41 -4.81 20.09
CA LEU A 7 -2.62 -5.97 19.22
C LEU A 7 -2.95 -5.59 17.77
N ILE A 8 -3.52 -4.39 17.60
CA ILE A 8 -3.81 -3.81 16.29
C ILE A 8 -3.34 -2.36 16.24
N GLU A 9 -2.90 -1.95 15.07
CA GLU A 9 -2.59 -0.56 14.72
C GLU A 9 -3.59 -0.05 13.68
N GLU A 10 -3.81 1.24 13.67
CA GLU A 10 -4.74 1.94 12.79
C GLU A 10 -3.96 2.73 11.74
N ALA A 11 -4.29 2.51 10.47
CA ALA A 11 -3.81 3.33 9.36
C ALA A 11 -4.94 4.28 8.92
N LEU A 12 -4.69 5.57 9.02
CA LEU A 12 -5.65 6.61 8.65
C LEU A 12 -5.74 6.75 7.14
N ARG A 13 -6.89 7.20 6.63
CA ARG A 13 -7.05 7.49 5.21
C ARG A 13 -6.58 8.91 4.91
N TYR A 14 -5.70 9.01 3.91
CA TYR A 14 -5.07 10.24 3.47
C TYR A 14 -5.43 10.54 2.01
N ASP A 15 -6.10 11.66 1.77
CA ASP A 15 -6.34 12.17 0.42
C ASP A 15 -5.03 12.69 -0.16
N VAL A 16 -4.46 11.95 -1.10
CA VAL A 16 -3.15 12.25 -1.69
C VAL A 16 -3.17 13.58 -2.44
N LYS A 17 -4.25 13.87 -3.18
CA LYS A 17 -4.39 15.12 -3.96
C LYS A 17 -4.76 16.31 -3.08
N GLY A 18 -5.70 16.13 -2.16
CA GLY A 18 -6.14 17.15 -1.22
C GLY A 18 -5.18 17.41 -0.06
N ARG A 19 -4.19 16.52 0.13
CA ARG A 19 -3.18 16.58 1.20
C ARG A 19 -3.79 16.73 2.59
N LYS A 20 -4.83 15.97 2.88
CA LYS A 20 -5.57 16.00 4.15
C LYS A 20 -6.01 14.61 4.58
N TYR A 21 -6.16 14.43 5.88
CA TYR A 21 -6.79 13.22 6.42
C TYR A 21 -8.30 13.24 6.17
N ILE A 22 -8.84 12.06 5.89
CA ILE A 22 -10.28 11.85 5.68
C ILE A 22 -10.79 11.09 6.89
N GLY A 23 -11.78 11.63 7.58
CA GLY A 23 -12.38 11.05 8.80
C GLY A 23 -13.36 9.91 8.51
N THR A 24 -13.04 9.02 7.57
CA THR A 24 -13.84 7.86 7.21
C THR A 24 -13.14 6.57 7.62
N GLU A 25 -13.68 5.43 7.23
CA GLU A 25 -13.20 4.08 7.53
C GLU A 25 -11.66 3.96 7.54
N THR A 26 -11.11 3.51 8.64
CA THR A 26 -9.69 3.26 8.82
C THR A 26 -9.37 1.79 8.52
N LYS A 27 -8.16 1.50 8.04
CA LYS A 27 -7.67 0.11 8.00
C LYS A 27 -6.99 -0.24 9.32
N TYR A 28 -7.12 -1.49 9.70
CA TYR A 28 -6.47 -2.04 10.90
C TYR A 28 -5.53 -3.16 10.52
N TYR A 29 -4.33 -3.12 11.09
CA TYR A 29 -3.31 -4.13 10.91
C TYR A 29 -2.98 -4.77 12.25
N PHE A 30 -2.82 -6.09 12.26
CA PHE A 30 -2.39 -6.79 13.45
C PHE A 30 -0.89 -6.63 13.66
N ALA A 31 -0.48 -6.35 14.89
CA ALA A 31 0.94 -6.28 15.27
C ALA A 31 1.63 -7.65 15.08
N ASP A 32 0.87 -8.74 15.21
CA ASP A 32 1.36 -10.10 15.01
C ASP A 32 0.36 -10.91 14.17
N ILE A 33 0.86 -11.54 13.10
CA ILE A 33 0.05 -12.31 12.16
C ILE A 33 -0.42 -13.63 12.77
N GLY A 34 0.35 -14.21 13.68
CA GLY A 34 -0.04 -15.41 14.41
C GLY A 34 -1.24 -15.14 15.32
N ILE A 35 -1.25 -14.00 16.01
CA ILE A 35 -2.41 -13.54 16.79
C ILE A 35 -3.61 -13.32 15.90
N ARG A 36 -3.44 -12.67 14.74
CA ARG A 36 -4.51 -12.53 13.73
C ARG A 36 -5.09 -13.88 13.36
N ALA A 37 -4.24 -14.83 12.99
CA ALA A 37 -4.65 -16.17 12.59
C ALA A 37 -5.42 -16.89 13.71
N ALA A 38 -4.94 -16.80 14.95
CA ALA A 38 -5.58 -17.40 16.13
C ALA A 38 -6.97 -16.79 16.40
N ILE A 39 -7.12 -15.46 16.35
CA ILE A 39 -8.41 -14.78 16.53
C ILE A 39 -9.42 -15.19 15.45
N LEU A 40 -8.95 -15.37 14.21
CA LEU A 40 -9.78 -15.81 13.08
C LEU A 40 -9.95 -17.34 13.01
N ASN A 41 -9.53 -18.08 14.05
CA ASN A 41 -9.56 -19.56 14.08
C ASN A 41 -8.92 -20.20 12.83
N TYR A 42 -7.87 -19.57 12.29
CA TYR A 42 -7.14 -20.03 11.09
C TYR A 42 -8.00 -20.17 9.82
N ARG A 43 -9.17 -19.50 9.76
CA ARG A 43 -10.16 -19.70 8.68
C ARG A 43 -10.01 -18.71 7.53
N GLN A 44 -9.40 -17.55 7.74
CA GLN A 44 -9.24 -16.49 6.73
C GLN A 44 -7.75 -16.22 6.49
N GLN A 45 -7.11 -17.15 5.78
CA GLN A 45 -5.71 -17.01 5.38
C GLN A 45 -5.64 -16.49 3.94
N GLU A 46 -6.12 -15.27 3.73
CA GLU A 46 -5.96 -14.60 2.45
C GLU A 46 -4.54 -14.05 2.35
N GLU A 47 -3.72 -14.67 1.51
CA GLU A 47 -2.29 -14.36 1.32
C GLU A 47 -2.06 -12.88 1.00
N THR A 48 -2.95 -12.26 0.23
CA THR A 48 -2.91 -10.84 -0.09
C THR A 48 -2.97 -9.98 1.18
N HIS A 49 -3.93 -10.25 2.07
CA HIS A 49 -4.07 -9.48 3.33
C HIS A 49 -2.95 -9.77 4.31
N ILE A 50 -2.42 -11.01 4.32
CA ILE A 50 -1.26 -11.37 5.14
C ILE A 50 -0.03 -10.60 4.66
N MET A 51 0.23 -10.58 3.36
CA MET A 51 1.34 -9.84 2.76
C MET A 51 1.23 -8.34 3.04
N GLU A 52 0.06 -7.76 2.88
CA GLU A 52 -0.18 -6.35 3.17
C GLU A 52 0.11 -6.04 4.65
N ASN A 53 -0.32 -6.90 5.57
CA ASN A 53 -0.03 -6.74 6.99
C ASN A 53 1.48 -6.88 7.31
N ILE A 54 2.19 -7.79 6.64
CA ILE A 54 3.66 -7.92 6.76
C ILE A 54 4.35 -6.63 6.33
N ILE A 55 3.98 -6.09 5.18
CA ILE A 55 4.55 -4.85 4.66
C ILE A 55 4.28 -3.69 5.64
N TYR A 56 3.05 -3.56 6.14
CA TYR A 56 2.71 -2.55 7.13
C TYR A 56 3.61 -2.64 8.38
N ASN A 57 3.71 -3.82 8.98
CA ASN A 57 4.50 -4.05 10.18
C ASN A 57 5.98 -3.74 9.95
N GLU A 58 6.53 -4.12 8.80
CA GLU A 58 7.92 -3.82 8.44
C GLU A 58 8.14 -2.31 8.30
N LEU A 59 7.24 -1.59 7.63
CA LEU A 59 7.32 -0.13 7.51
C LEU A 59 7.28 0.56 8.88
N ARG A 60 6.39 0.11 9.76
CA ARG A 60 6.28 0.62 11.13
C ARG A 60 7.54 0.34 11.95
N SER A 61 8.11 -0.86 11.84
CA SER A 61 9.34 -1.25 12.54
C SER A 61 10.55 -0.43 12.11
N ARG A 62 10.57 0.05 10.85
CA ARG A 62 11.59 0.98 10.31
C ARG A 62 11.36 2.44 10.74
N GLY A 63 10.31 2.72 11.52
CA GLY A 63 10.00 4.05 12.05
C GLY A 63 9.26 4.98 11.07
N TYR A 64 8.63 4.44 10.04
CA TYR A 64 7.79 5.24 9.14
C TYR A 64 6.39 5.45 9.71
N ASN A 65 5.80 6.62 9.43
CA ASN A 65 4.37 6.83 9.53
C ASN A 65 3.70 6.28 8.29
N VAL A 66 2.67 5.46 8.46
CA VAL A 66 2.02 4.72 7.37
C VAL A 66 0.53 5.00 7.39
N ASP A 67 0.04 5.57 6.31
CA ASP A 67 -1.36 5.87 6.06
C ASP A 67 -1.86 5.10 4.82
N VAL A 68 -3.16 4.98 4.65
CA VAL A 68 -3.78 4.47 3.42
C VAL A 68 -4.07 5.64 2.49
N GLY A 69 -3.58 5.58 1.25
CA GLY A 69 -3.79 6.64 0.26
C GLY A 69 -5.14 6.52 -0.44
N LEU A 70 -5.82 7.66 -0.64
CA LEU A 70 -6.97 7.76 -1.53
C LEU A 70 -6.66 8.75 -2.66
N VAL A 71 -6.90 8.32 -3.89
CA VAL A 71 -6.72 9.15 -5.09
C VAL A 71 -8.06 9.28 -5.80
N GLU A 72 -8.60 10.48 -5.83
CA GLU A 72 -9.87 10.76 -6.51
C GLU A 72 -9.64 10.99 -8.01
N LEU A 73 -10.37 10.23 -8.84
CA LEU A 73 -10.40 10.39 -10.28
C LEU A 73 -11.76 10.91 -10.69
N GLY A 74 -11.79 12.05 -11.39
CA GLY A 74 -12.98 12.52 -12.10
C GLY A 74 -13.05 11.89 -13.48
N GLY A 75 -14.23 11.47 -13.91
CA GLY A 75 -14.49 10.93 -15.22
C GLY A 75 -15.95 11.13 -15.63
N LYS A 76 -16.29 10.77 -16.88
CA LYS A 76 -17.67 10.66 -17.31
C LYS A 76 -18.02 9.19 -17.48
N ASP A 77 -19.22 8.79 -17.08
CA ASP A 77 -19.76 7.47 -17.34
C ASP A 77 -20.20 7.32 -18.81
N GLU A 78 -20.69 6.15 -19.19
CA GLU A 78 -21.18 5.85 -20.54
C GLU A 78 -22.33 6.78 -21.00
N ASN A 79 -23.03 7.39 -20.05
CA ASN A 79 -24.12 8.33 -20.29
C ASN A 79 -23.65 9.80 -20.30
N GLY A 80 -22.33 10.06 -20.19
CA GLY A 80 -21.76 11.40 -20.16
C GLY A 80 -21.91 12.12 -18.83
N LYS A 81 -22.45 11.47 -17.78
CA LYS A 81 -22.60 12.02 -16.44
C LYS A 81 -21.25 11.99 -15.72
N PHE A 82 -20.92 13.09 -15.03
CA PHE A 82 -19.70 13.18 -14.25
C PHE A 82 -19.76 12.21 -13.06
N VAL A 83 -18.80 11.31 -12.97
CA VAL A 83 -18.62 10.37 -11.87
C VAL A 83 -17.26 10.53 -11.22
N ARG A 84 -17.19 10.37 -9.93
CA ARG A 84 -15.94 10.31 -9.17
C ARG A 84 -15.66 8.86 -8.80
N LYS A 85 -14.48 8.40 -9.12
CA LYS A 85 -13.96 7.10 -8.72
C LYS A 85 -12.81 7.32 -7.76
N GLN A 86 -12.83 6.63 -6.63
CA GLN A 86 -11.70 6.61 -5.71
C GLN A 86 -10.86 5.36 -5.98
N LEU A 87 -9.54 5.56 -6.06
CA LEU A 87 -8.55 4.49 -6.07
C LEU A 87 -7.82 4.51 -4.74
N GLU A 88 -7.59 3.33 -4.20
CA GLU A 88 -6.81 3.16 -2.98
C GLU A 88 -5.34 2.90 -3.33
N VAL A 89 -4.43 3.55 -2.62
CA VAL A 89 -3.02 3.24 -2.55
C VAL A 89 -2.79 2.61 -1.19
N ASP A 90 -2.29 1.39 -1.16
CA ASP A 90 -2.21 0.61 0.08
C ASP A 90 -1.44 1.35 1.16
N PHE A 91 -0.31 1.98 0.80
CA PHE A 91 0.48 2.72 1.78
C PHE A 91 0.98 4.06 1.26
N VAL A 92 0.75 5.10 2.04
CA VAL A 92 1.45 6.39 1.97
C VAL A 92 2.44 6.42 3.13
N VAL A 93 3.70 6.31 2.82
CA VAL A 93 4.78 6.13 3.80
C VAL A 93 5.51 7.44 3.98
N ASN A 94 5.56 7.96 5.20
CA ASN A 94 6.18 9.24 5.51
C ASN A 94 7.24 9.10 6.61
N ARG A 95 8.44 9.59 6.34
CA ARG A 95 9.50 9.89 7.31
C ARG A 95 10.31 11.06 6.75
N PRO A 96 10.09 12.30 7.19
CA PRO A 96 10.76 13.44 6.59
C PRO A 96 12.28 13.26 6.48
N PRO A 97 12.91 13.59 5.34
CA PRO A 97 12.29 14.22 4.17
C PRO A 97 11.59 13.26 3.18
N TYR A 98 11.54 11.97 3.46
CA TYR A 98 11.07 10.94 2.54
C TYR A 98 9.55 10.79 2.56
N ARG A 99 8.97 10.64 1.37
CA ARG A 99 7.62 10.12 1.13
C ARG A 99 7.68 9.09 0.02
N VAL A 100 6.97 7.99 0.21
CA VAL A 100 6.89 6.90 -0.78
C VAL A 100 5.46 6.41 -0.86
N TYR A 101 4.98 6.10 -2.06
CA TYR A 101 3.71 5.42 -2.30
C TYR A 101 3.96 3.97 -2.62
N ILE A 102 3.28 3.07 -1.93
CA ILE A 102 3.49 1.63 -2.10
C ILE A 102 2.15 0.95 -2.38
N GLN A 103 2.16 0.07 -3.39
CA GLN A 103 1.08 -0.84 -3.68
C GLN A 103 1.55 -2.27 -3.41
N SER A 104 0.70 -3.08 -2.80
CA SER A 104 0.95 -4.49 -2.51
C SER A 104 0.17 -5.37 -3.48
N ALA A 105 0.83 -6.27 -4.20
CA ALA A 105 0.21 -7.20 -5.12
C ALA A 105 0.79 -8.60 -4.92
N PHE A 106 0.00 -9.55 -4.41
CA PHE A 106 0.51 -10.90 -4.13
C PHE A 106 1.02 -11.59 -5.40
N HIS A 107 0.22 -11.52 -6.49
CA HIS A 107 0.62 -11.99 -7.82
C HIS A 107 0.21 -11.00 -8.91
N MET A 108 1.07 -10.86 -9.91
CA MET A 108 0.79 -10.08 -11.13
C MET A 108 1.07 -10.93 -12.38
N PRO A 109 0.25 -11.98 -12.63
CA PRO A 109 0.54 -12.97 -13.67
C PRO A 109 0.32 -12.46 -15.11
N THR A 110 -0.42 -11.36 -15.28
CA THR A 110 -0.74 -10.80 -16.60
C THR A 110 -0.46 -9.30 -16.67
N PRO A 111 -0.19 -8.76 -17.89
CA PRO A 111 -0.01 -7.33 -18.07
C PRO A 111 -1.21 -6.49 -17.61
N GLU A 112 -2.43 -7.00 -17.80
CA GLU A 112 -3.66 -6.31 -17.39
C GLU A 112 -3.72 -6.19 -15.86
N LYS A 113 -3.33 -7.24 -15.14
CA LYS A 113 -3.25 -7.24 -13.67
C LYS A 113 -2.17 -6.27 -13.20
N GLU A 114 -0.99 -6.29 -13.82
CA GLU A 114 0.07 -5.33 -13.53
C GLU A 114 -0.42 -3.88 -13.73
N GLN A 115 -1.10 -3.59 -14.82
CA GLN A 115 -1.66 -2.26 -15.09
C GLN A 115 -2.71 -1.87 -14.05
N GLN A 116 -3.55 -2.80 -13.62
CA GLN A 116 -4.57 -2.57 -12.60
C GLN A 116 -3.93 -2.18 -11.26
N GLU A 117 -2.92 -2.94 -10.80
CA GLU A 117 -2.24 -2.68 -9.53
C GLU A 117 -1.43 -1.37 -9.55
N ARG A 118 -0.90 -0.98 -10.69
CA ARG A 118 -0.12 0.25 -10.85
C ARG A 118 -0.98 1.51 -11.03
N ARG A 119 -2.23 1.34 -11.44
CA ARG A 119 -3.15 2.45 -11.75
C ARG A 119 -3.28 3.48 -10.62
N PRO A 120 -3.43 3.11 -9.32
CA PRO A 120 -3.47 4.10 -8.23
C PRO A 120 -2.22 4.96 -8.19
N LEU A 121 -1.04 4.34 -8.26
CA LEU A 121 0.25 5.02 -8.23
C LEU A 121 0.44 5.99 -9.39
N LEU A 122 0.11 5.54 -10.61
CA LEU A 122 0.21 6.35 -11.84
C LEU A 122 -0.80 7.51 -11.87
N SER A 123 -1.84 7.44 -11.05
CA SER A 123 -2.83 8.52 -10.90
C SER A 123 -2.39 9.65 -9.98
N ILE A 124 -1.23 9.49 -9.31
CA ILE A 124 -0.60 10.49 -8.45
C ILE A 124 0.40 11.28 -9.30
N ASN A 125 0.12 12.58 -9.44
CA ASN A 125 0.98 13.49 -10.21
C ASN A 125 1.90 14.29 -9.27
N ASP A 126 2.89 13.61 -8.69
CA ASP A 126 3.97 14.23 -7.93
C ASP A 126 5.29 13.46 -8.14
N HIS A 127 6.37 13.95 -7.54
CA HIS A 127 7.72 13.43 -7.73
C HIS A 127 8.14 12.38 -6.70
N PHE A 128 7.24 12.03 -5.78
CA PHE A 128 7.57 11.05 -4.77
C PHE A 128 7.64 9.65 -5.37
N ARG A 129 8.50 8.84 -4.78
CA ARG A 129 8.78 7.49 -5.24
C ARG A 129 7.53 6.61 -5.20
N LYS A 130 7.39 5.76 -6.20
CA LYS A 130 6.27 4.83 -6.37
C LYS A 130 6.83 3.42 -6.45
N ILE A 131 6.34 2.53 -5.60
CA ILE A 131 6.83 1.16 -5.50
C ILE A 131 5.66 0.18 -5.55
N VAL A 132 5.81 -0.90 -6.30
CA VAL A 132 4.94 -2.07 -6.23
C VAL A 132 5.74 -3.19 -5.57
N ILE A 133 5.24 -3.74 -4.46
CA ILE A 133 5.81 -4.90 -3.79
C ILE A 133 4.98 -6.11 -4.21
N VAL A 134 5.65 -7.14 -4.75
CA VAL A 134 5.00 -8.38 -5.19
C VAL A 134 5.41 -9.56 -4.32
N GLY A 135 4.50 -10.53 -4.15
CA GLY A 135 4.77 -11.75 -3.39
C GLY A 135 5.74 -12.69 -4.09
N ASP A 136 5.82 -12.58 -5.42
CA ASP A 136 6.71 -13.41 -6.24
C ASP A 136 8.18 -13.00 -6.07
N ASP A 137 9.08 -13.99 -6.20
CA ASP A 137 10.52 -13.74 -6.26
C ASP A 137 10.90 -13.24 -7.66
N ILE A 138 11.10 -11.94 -7.76
CA ILE A 138 11.39 -11.27 -9.03
C ILE A 138 12.65 -10.42 -8.92
N HIS A 139 13.33 -10.22 -10.05
CA HIS A 139 14.38 -9.21 -10.12
C HIS A 139 13.77 -7.80 -10.04
N ARG A 140 14.39 -6.96 -9.20
CA ARG A 140 14.06 -5.53 -9.08
C ARG A 140 14.11 -4.87 -10.46
N LYS A 141 13.04 -4.19 -10.82
CA LYS A 141 12.94 -3.43 -12.08
C LYS A 141 12.26 -2.09 -11.85
N GLU A 142 12.78 -1.06 -12.49
CA GLU A 142 12.14 0.25 -12.57
C GLU A 142 11.74 0.52 -14.03
N ASP A 143 10.56 1.06 -14.22
CA ASP A 143 10.05 1.33 -15.55
C ASP A 143 10.30 2.78 -15.99
N GLU A 144 9.91 3.09 -17.23
CA GLU A 144 10.04 4.42 -17.83
C GLU A 144 9.22 5.50 -17.10
N LEU A 145 8.22 5.12 -16.30
CA LEU A 145 7.38 6.01 -15.50
C LEU A 145 7.90 6.20 -14.07
N GLY A 146 9.07 5.61 -13.74
CA GLY A 146 9.69 5.69 -12.44
C GLY A 146 8.99 4.86 -11.37
N VAL A 147 8.23 3.82 -11.75
CA VAL A 147 7.63 2.88 -10.80
C VAL A 147 8.58 1.71 -10.60
N LEU A 148 9.07 1.57 -9.38
CA LEU A 148 9.91 0.45 -8.97
C LEU A 148 9.03 -0.76 -8.63
N THR A 149 9.34 -1.93 -9.18
CA THR A 149 8.73 -3.21 -8.80
C THR A 149 9.77 -4.08 -8.13
N VAL A 150 9.46 -4.61 -6.94
CA VAL A 150 10.39 -5.44 -6.14
C VAL A 150 9.65 -6.63 -5.54
N GLY A 151 10.38 -7.73 -5.30
CA GLY A 151 9.86 -8.86 -4.54
C GLY A 151 9.74 -8.56 -3.04
N LEU A 152 8.83 -9.24 -2.35
CA LEU A 152 8.62 -9.08 -0.91
C LEU A 152 9.90 -9.36 -0.11
N LEU A 153 10.66 -10.39 -0.46
CA LEU A 153 11.92 -10.73 0.22
C LEU A 153 12.97 -9.63 0.07
N ASP A 154 13.10 -9.06 -1.13
CA ASP A 154 14.00 -7.92 -1.37
C ASP A 154 13.59 -6.72 -0.52
N PHE A 155 12.30 -6.41 -0.45
CA PHE A 155 11.79 -5.34 0.40
C PHE A 155 12.11 -5.58 1.88
N LEU A 156 11.92 -6.80 2.39
CA LEU A 156 12.16 -7.13 3.80
C LEU A 156 13.64 -7.11 4.18
N THR A 157 14.55 -7.42 3.25
CA THR A 157 15.97 -7.54 3.51
C THR A 157 16.76 -6.25 3.22
N ASP A 158 16.34 -5.45 2.23
CA ASP A 158 16.98 -4.17 1.90
C ASP A 158 16.36 -3.02 2.73
N LYS A 159 17.00 -2.69 3.84
CA LYS A 159 16.53 -1.62 4.74
C LYS A 159 16.60 -0.22 4.12
N ASN A 160 17.43 -0.04 3.11
CA ASN A 160 17.65 1.26 2.46
C ASN A 160 16.78 1.45 1.21
N LEU A 161 15.99 0.45 0.84
CA LEU A 161 15.18 0.47 -0.39
C LEU A 161 14.36 1.75 -0.58
N LEU A 162 13.76 2.26 0.50
CA LEU A 162 12.87 3.43 0.45
C LEU A 162 13.61 4.77 0.41
N GLU A 163 14.91 4.78 0.70
CA GLU A 163 15.74 5.97 0.82
C GLU A 163 16.68 6.18 -0.38
N GLN A 164 16.70 5.22 -1.30
CA GLN A 164 17.47 5.26 -2.53
C GLN A 164 16.66 6.04 -3.59
N GLY A 165 17.14 7.16 -4.03
CA GLY A 165 16.51 7.96 -5.09
C GLY A 165 16.96 9.39 -5.03
#